data_6ef44c7c8ce401e661f6fadea4361e98
#
_entry.id   6ef44c7c8ce401e661f6fadea4361e98
#
_cell.length_a   1.000
_cell.length_b   1.000
_cell.length_c   1.000
_cell.angle_alpha   90.00
_cell.angle_beta   90.00
_cell.angle_gamma   90.00
#
_symmetry.space_group_name_H-M   'P 1'
#
loop_
_entity.id
_entity.type
_entity.pdbx_description
1 polymer ?
#
loop_
_entity_poly.entity_id
_entity_poly.type
_entity_poly.pdbx_seq_one_letter_code
_entity_poly.pdbx_strand_id
1 'polypeptide(L)'
;MMKRLYFNGKIHSMVSEDDIFSVMITEGEKITYTGDEIPSGTFDEKIDLQGKHMYPTMTDSHLHLLYTIVLAAASFNICEITSDGVKPDNMADIGERVKTFCKANPKQKIITANGFIISAVNEKRLPTRFELDEWSDGRAMIVYSIDGHSSAISTKLMEMLKLPTDDSDGIFSGEAHEFMQGKVTNLIASNVTPAIIAKGIANFSNLCASYGISRVCAMDGNEDVENDILTKALAFLSERMDIDVRLFPQYMDYDRLQSFSKKQKTLRAGGCGVWELDGSVGSHSAAFNEPYKDNGTQGHCYYEKDKINSKVSEAIDKDIRLSCHAIGESAIDQITEVYSELENRIPTSGAMMRIDHFEFPSEKAVELIKRLPLAITVQPGFSWIDKHFLKSYEQFLPESIINRQLPLKDLMNSDVCICGSSDSPVQSVNPYEQMLGMVDFYLPDQSITPYEALKTYTVNPAKMLGELNTGTLQKGNDADFFVCDRDILSCMGTDITLCKAEYMVVRGEIYKEKKGTVGELIKMLLNKPHKI
;
A
#
# COMPACT_ATOMS: atom_id res chain seq x y z
N MET A 1 32.59 -1.85 -14.95
CA MET A 1 31.15 -1.61 -14.81
C MET A 1 30.63 -1.13 -16.15
N MET A 2 29.42 -1.52 -16.56
CA MET A 2 28.83 -1.08 -17.83
C MET A 2 28.52 0.42 -17.78
N LYS A 3 28.98 1.17 -18.78
CA LYS A 3 28.76 2.61 -18.90
C LYS A 3 27.76 2.91 -19.99
N ARG A 4 26.57 3.39 -19.61
CA ARG A 4 25.46 3.69 -20.54
C ARG A 4 25.24 5.18 -20.66
N LEU A 5 25.01 5.63 -21.89
CA LEU A 5 24.61 6.99 -22.22
C LEU A 5 23.13 6.99 -22.62
N TYR A 6 22.33 7.79 -21.93
CA TYR A 6 20.93 8.10 -22.27
C TYR A 6 20.89 9.52 -22.82
N PHE A 7 20.25 9.72 -23.97
CA PHE A 7 20.22 11.02 -24.64
C PHE A 7 18.95 11.22 -25.48
N ASN A 8 18.73 12.45 -25.95
CA ASN A 8 17.60 12.79 -26.82
C ASN A 8 16.23 12.51 -26.15
N GLY A 9 16.08 12.89 -24.88
CA GLY A 9 14.83 12.78 -24.12
C GLY A 9 14.67 13.94 -23.16
N LYS A 10 13.61 13.90 -22.36
CA LYS A 10 13.37 14.82 -21.25
C LYS A 10 13.57 14.06 -19.95
N ILE A 11 14.65 14.35 -19.26
CA ILE A 11 15.04 13.65 -18.02
C ILE A 11 14.70 14.55 -16.85
N HIS A 12 13.62 14.23 -16.15
CA HIS A 12 13.13 14.97 -15.00
C HIS A 12 13.87 14.53 -13.74
N SER A 13 14.68 15.41 -13.17
CA SER A 13 15.50 15.08 -12.01
C SER A 13 14.67 14.85 -10.74
N MET A 14 13.49 15.47 -10.64
CA MET A 14 12.64 15.59 -9.46
C MET A 14 13.26 16.36 -8.29
N VAL A 15 14.37 17.08 -8.50
CA VAL A 15 14.93 18.03 -7.52
C VAL A 15 14.07 19.27 -7.43
N SER A 16 13.68 19.81 -8.60
CA SER A 16 12.64 20.83 -8.76
C SER A 16 11.83 20.51 -10.01
N GLU A 17 10.67 21.17 -10.16
CA GLU A 17 9.77 20.94 -11.29
C GLU A 17 10.44 21.27 -12.64
N ASP A 18 11.24 22.34 -12.68
CA ASP A 18 11.92 22.84 -13.87
C ASP A 18 13.31 22.21 -14.10
N ASP A 19 13.78 21.32 -13.22
CA ASP A 19 15.10 20.69 -13.36
C ASP A 19 15.03 19.49 -14.32
N ILE A 20 15.09 19.81 -15.61
CA ILE A 20 15.00 18.87 -16.72
C ILE A 20 16.27 19.00 -17.58
N PHE A 21 16.87 17.86 -17.90
CA PHE A 21 18.04 17.78 -18.77
C PHE A 21 17.86 16.71 -19.86
N SER A 22 18.74 16.69 -20.87
CA SER A 22 18.58 15.82 -22.03
C SER A 22 19.59 14.67 -22.11
N VAL A 23 20.57 14.63 -21.19
CA VAL A 23 21.67 13.64 -21.20
C VAL A 23 21.90 13.12 -19.78
N MET A 24 21.95 11.80 -19.64
CA MET A 24 22.38 11.13 -18.41
C MET A 24 23.35 10.00 -18.70
N ILE A 25 24.34 9.81 -17.84
CA ILE A 25 25.29 8.69 -17.93
C ILE A 25 25.23 7.91 -16.64
N THR A 26 25.12 6.60 -16.77
CA THR A 26 25.22 5.65 -15.66
C THR A 26 26.51 4.83 -15.80
N GLU A 27 27.10 4.45 -14.68
CA GLU A 27 28.21 3.49 -14.62
C GLU A 27 27.93 2.47 -13.50
N GLY A 28 27.58 1.25 -13.92
CA GLY A 28 27.02 0.26 -13.00
C GLY A 28 25.72 0.77 -12.38
N GLU A 29 25.65 0.75 -11.06
CA GLU A 29 24.46 1.12 -10.29
C GLU A 29 24.30 2.63 -10.03
N LYS A 30 25.22 3.49 -10.54
CA LYS A 30 25.27 4.91 -10.21
C LYS A 30 25.11 5.83 -11.40
N ILE A 31 24.45 6.97 -11.19
CA ILE A 31 24.43 8.10 -12.10
C ILE A 31 25.76 8.86 -11.96
N THR A 32 26.51 8.99 -13.04
CA THR A 32 27.83 9.65 -13.03
C THR A 32 27.83 11.02 -13.69
N TYR A 33 26.83 11.30 -14.52
CA TYR A 33 26.66 12.59 -15.18
C TYR A 33 25.19 12.88 -15.48
N THR A 34 24.81 14.14 -15.38
CA THR A 34 23.55 14.73 -15.83
C THR A 34 23.81 16.08 -16.49
N GLY A 35 23.12 16.44 -17.56
CA GLY A 35 23.29 17.71 -18.26
C GLY A 35 22.67 17.69 -19.67
N ASP A 36 22.99 18.69 -20.51
CA ASP A 36 22.45 18.82 -21.86
C ASP A 36 23.47 18.51 -22.98
N GLU A 37 24.75 18.43 -22.62
CA GLU A 37 25.79 18.11 -23.57
C GLU A 37 26.31 16.69 -23.36
N ILE A 38 26.58 15.97 -24.46
CA ILE A 38 27.19 14.65 -24.39
C ILE A 38 28.70 14.82 -24.14
N PRO A 39 29.23 14.42 -22.96
CA PRO A 39 30.65 14.50 -22.68
C PRO A 39 31.47 13.65 -23.62
N SER A 40 32.70 14.07 -23.91
CA SER A 40 33.67 13.25 -24.64
C SER A 40 33.99 11.96 -23.88
N GLY A 41 34.05 10.84 -24.59
CA GLY A 41 34.37 9.54 -23.97
C GLY A 41 33.78 8.37 -24.73
N THR A 42 34.05 7.16 -24.21
CA THR A 42 33.51 5.92 -24.74
C THR A 42 32.37 5.43 -23.85
N PHE A 43 31.36 4.85 -24.47
CA PHE A 43 30.18 4.28 -23.79
C PHE A 43 30.02 2.84 -24.30
N ASP A 44 29.73 1.92 -23.39
CA ASP A 44 29.45 0.53 -23.75
C ASP A 44 28.12 0.42 -24.48
N GLU A 45 27.17 1.31 -24.14
CA GLU A 45 25.83 1.33 -24.72
C GLU A 45 25.33 2.79 -24.84
N LYS A 46 24.64 3.10 -25.95
CA LYS A 46 24.01 4.42 -26.18
C LYS A 46 22.54 4.19 -26.43
N ILE A 47 21.71 4.80 -25.62
CA ILE A 47 20.25 4.62 -25.61
C ILE A 47 19.62 5.96 -25.99
N ASP A 48 19.00 6.00 -27.18
CA ASP A 48 18.24 7.14 -27.66
C ASP A 48 16.84 7.09 -27.06
N LEU A 49 16.46 8.08 -26.28
CA LEU A 49 15.15 8.18 -25.64
C LEU A 49 14.04 8.64 -26.60
N GLN A 50 14.40 9.08 -27.81
CA GLN A 50 13.43 9.44 -28.87
C GLN A 50 12.39 10.49 -28.43
N GLY A 51 12.80 11.47 -27.64
CA GLY A 51 11.93 12.51 -27.10
C GLY A 51 11.08 12.08 -25.89
N LYS A 52 11.20 10.84 -25.40
CA LYS A 52 10.44 10.33 -24.25
C LYS A 52 10.90 10.96 -22.95
N HIS A 53 10.08 10.75 -21.92
CA HIS A 53 10.28 11.25 -20.58
C HIS A 53 10.90 10.20 -19.67
N MET A 54 11.86 10.60 -18.84
CA MET A 54 12.51 9.75 -17.85
C MET A 54 12.29 10.36 -16.47
N TYR A 55 11.91 9.51 -15.52
CA TYR A 55 11.67 9.87 -14.11
C TYR A 55 12.41 8.90 -13.19
N PRO A 56 12.77 9.30 -11.94
CA PRO A 56 13.22 8.34 -10.94
C PRO A 56 12.11 7.34 -10.66
N THR A 57 12.50 6.11 -10.30
CA THR A 57 11.51 5.09 -9.95
C THR A 57 10.70 5.49 -8.71
N MET A 58 9.48 4.99 -8.67
CA MET A 58 8.52 5.24 -7.61
C MET A 58 8.60 4.22 -6.47
N THR A 59 8.13 4.63 -5.31
CA THR A 59 7.95 3.80 -4.11
C THR A 59 6.48 3.81 -3.72
N ASP A 60 5.87 2.62 -3.62
CA ASP A 60 4.59 2.45 -2.95
C ASP A 60 4.83 2.35 -1.44
N SER A 61 4.34 3.33 -0.69
CA SER A 61 4.74 3.51 0.70
C SER A 61 3.93 2.68 1.71
N HIS A 62 2.86 2.00 1.28
CA HIS A 62 2.04 1.15 2.13
C HIS A 62 1.26 0.13 1.29
N LEU A 63 1.55 -1.16 1.49
CA LEU A 63 0.77 -2.26 0.93
C LEU A 63 0.94 -3.55 1.75
N HIS A 64 0.05 -4.51 1.55
CA HIS A 64 0.09 -5.85 2.13
C HIS A 64 0.64 -6.84 1.11
N LEU A 65 1.97 -7.00 1.08
CA LEU A 65 2.66 -7.71 0.00
C LEU A 65 2.28 -9.19 -0.06
N LEU A 66 2.19 -9.85 1.10
CA LEU A 66 1.81 -11.26 1.16
C LEU A 66 0.41 -11.48 0.59
N TYR A 67 -0.55 -10.63 0.99
CA TYR A 67 -1.90 -10.65 0.44
C TYR A 67 -1.91 -10.37 -1.05
N THR A 68 -1.22 -9.32 -1.49
CA THR A 68 -1.14 -8.94 -2.91
C THR A 68 -0.59 -10.07 -3.78
N ILE A 69 0.48 -10.76 -3.33
CA ILE A 69 1.07 -11.89 -4.07
C ILE A 69 0.16 -13.12 -4.07
N VAL A 70 -0.42 -13.46 -2.92
CA VAL A 70 -1.18 -14.72 -2.77
C VAL A 70 -2.61 -14.57 -3.26
N LEU A 71 -3.29 -13.47 -2.92
CA LEU A 71 -4.68 -13.26 -3.30
C LEU A 71 -4.83 -13.01 -4.81
N ALA A 72 -3.95 -12.25 -5.43
CA ALA A 72 -3.97 -12.06 -6.88
C ALA A 72 -3.86 -13.38 -7.68
N ALA A 73 -3.29 -14.43 -7.06
CA ALA A 73 -3.16 -15.74 -7.69
C ALA A 73 -4.34 -16.70 -7.40
N ALA A 74 -5.13 -16.45 -6.34
CA ALA A 74 -6.10 -17.41 -5.80
C ALA A 74 -7.50 -16.85 -5.58
N SER A 75 -7.74 -15.56 -5.75
CA SER A 75 -9.03 -14.91 -5.52
C SER A 75 -9.64 -14.31 -6.78
N PHE A 76 -10.88 -13.85 -6.67
CA PHE A 76 -11.55 -13.06 -7.72
C PHE A 76 -12.26 -11.85 -7.11
N ASN A 77 -12.42 -10.80 -7.91
CA ASN A 77 -13.20 -9.65 -7.51
C ASN A 77 -14.68 -9.93 -7.62
N ILE A 78 -15.40 -9.75 -6.52
CA ILE A 78 -16.83 -10.04 -6.42
C ILE A 78 -17.68 -8.90 -6.99
N CYS A 79 -17.23 -7.65 -6.81
CA CYS A 79 -17.79 -6.47 -7.46
C CYS A 79 -16.73 -5.80 -8.35
N GLU A 80 -17.17 -5.06 -9.35
CA GLU A 80 -16.33 -4.25 -10.23
C GLU A 80 -16.90 -2.84 -10.31
N ILE A 81 -16.02 -1.83 -10.24
CA ILE A 81 -16.37 -0.44 -10.46
C ILE A 81 -16.31 -0.18 -11.97
N THR A 82 -17.41 0.23 -12.55
CA THR A 82 -17.56 0.52 -13.98
C THR A 82 -18.01 1.95 -14.19
N SER A 83 -18.04 2.43 -15.45
CA SER A 83 -18.62 3.73 -15.80
C SER A 83 -20.09 3.89 -15.39
N ASP A 84 -20.82 2.77 -15.24
CA ASP A 84 -22.23 2.74 -14.90
C ASP A 84 -22.47 2.46 -13.39
N GLY A 85 -21.41 2.56 -12.59
CA GLY A 85 -21.42 2.27 -11.17
C GLY A 85 -20.84 0.89 -10.81
N VAL A 86 -21.12 0.43 -9.59
CA VAL A 86 -20.65 -0.87 -9.10
C VAL A 86 -21.55 -1.99 -9.60
N LYS A 87 -20.96 -3.09 -10.10
CA LYS A 87 -21.70 -4.27 -10.56
C LYS A 87 -20.99 -5.56 -10.11
N PRO A 88 -21.76 -6.59 -9.71
CA PRO A 88 -23.19 -6.56 -9.39
C PRO A 88 -23.50 -5.72 -8.14
N ASP A 89 -24.75 -5.22 -8.05
CA ASP A 89 -25.21 -4.32 -6.99
C ASP A 89 -26.31 -4.93 -6.09
N ASN A 90 -26.50 -6.25 -6.15
CA ASN A 90 -27.45 -6.96 -5.32
C ASN A 90 -26.97 -8.39 -5.01
N MET A 91 -27.47 -8.96 -3.90
CA MET A 91 -27.03 -10.29 -3.43
C MET A 91 -27.34 -11.42 -4.39
N ALA A 92 -28.43 -11.35 -5.16
CA ALA A 92 -28.78 -12.41 -6.08
C ALA A 92 -27.75 -12.54 -7.21
N ASP A 93 -27.39 -11.44 -7.86
CA ASP A 93 -26.42 -11.42 -8.95
C ASP A 93 -25.00 -11.70 -8.44
N ILE A 94 -24.66 -11.25 -7.23
CA ILE A 94 -23.42 -11.60 -6.54
C ILE A 94 -23.35 -13.12 -6.36
N GLY A 95 -24.41 -13.74 -5.87
CA GLY A 95 -24.49 -15.19 -5.70
C GLY A 95 -24.27 -15.96 -7.01
N GLU A 96 -24.88 -15.51 -8.11
CA GLU A 96 -24.68 -16.14 -9.43
C GLU A 96 -23.22 -15.97 -9.94
N ARG A 97 -22.59 -14.84 -9.66
CA ARG A 97 -21.17 -14.63 -9.98
C ARG A 97 -20.28 -15.60 -9.20
N VAL A 98 -20.53 -15.77 -7.89
CA VAL A 98 -19.83 -16.76 -7.05
C VAL A 98 -20.04 -18.18 -7.55
N LYS A 99 -21.29 -18.59 -7.81
CA LYS A 99 -21.62 -19.92 -8.36
C LYS A 99 -20.89 -20.19 -9.67
N THR A 100 -20.81 -19.18 -10.54
CA THR A 100 -20.10 -19.28 -11.83
C THR A 100 -18.61 -19.51 -11.62
N PHE A 101 -17.97 -18.72 -10.73
CA PHE A 101 -16.58 -18.90 -10.36
C PHE A 101 -16.32 -20.29 -9.78
N CYS A 102 -17.18 -20.75 -8.89
CA CYS A 102 -17.10 -22.04 -8.25
C CYS A 102 -17.18 -23.22 -9.25
N LYS A 103 -18.04 -23.12 -10.25
CA LYS A 103 -18.15 -24.12 -11.34
C LYS A 103 -16.88 -24.15 -12.22
N ALA A 104 -16.29 -22.98 -12.50
CA ALA A 104 -15.06 -22.88 -13.28
C ALA A 104 -13.84 -23.40 -12.51
N ASN A 105 -13.87 -23.37 -11.15
CA ASN A 105 -12.76 -23.74 -10.28
C ASN A 105 -13.13 -24.91 -9.32
N PRO A 106 -13.48 -26.11 -9.84
CA PRO A 106 -14.02 -27.20 -9.01
C PRO A 106 -13.02 -27.80 -8.04
N LYS A 107 -11.70 -27.58 -8.25
CA LYS A 107 -10.63 -28.12 -7.41
C LYS A 107 -10.20 -27.16 -6.28
N GLN A 108 -10.68 -25.92 -6.32
CA GLN A 108 -10.31 -24.93 -5.31
C GLN A 108 -11.05 -25.24 -4.00
N LYS A 109 -10.31 -25.52 -2.94
CA LYS A 109 -10.86 -25.95 -1.63
C LYS A 109 -11.35 -24.76 -0.80
N ILE A 110 -10.67 -23.63 -0.89
CA ILE A 110 -11.01 -22.38 -0.21
C ILE A 110 -11.25 -21.34 -1.28
N ILE A 111 -12.46 -20.80 -1.31
CA ILE A 111 -12.86 -19.73 -2.23
C ILE A 111 -12.60 -18.40 -1.54
N THR A 112 -11.80 -17.57 -2.16
CA THR A 112 -11.52 -16.21 -1.68
C THR A 112 -12.07 -15.20 -2.68
N ALA A 113 -12.93 -14.30 -2.22
CA ALA A 113 -13.48 -13.21 -3.01
C ALA A 113 -13.16 -11.89 -2.34
N ASN A 114 -12.73 -10.91 -3.14
CA ASN A 114 -12.36 -9.56 -2.68
C ASN A 114 -13.27 -8.50 -3.31
N GLY A 115 -13.17 -7.28 -2.79
CA GLY A 115 -13.82 -6.13 -3.41
C GLY A 115 -15.33 -6.10 -3.23
N PHE A 116 -15.85 -6.63 -2.12
CA PHE A 116 -17.26 -6.45 -1.80
C PHE A 116 -17.51 -5.02 -1.30
N ILE A 117 -18.44 -4.31 -1.93
CA ILE A 117 -18.70 -2.90 -1.64
C ILE A 117 -20.05 -2.75 -0.96
N ILE A 118 -20.03 -2.69 0.39
CA ILE A 118 -21.25 -2.65 1.22
C ILE A 118 -22.15 -1.47 0.84
N SER A 119 -21.57 -0.28 0.65
CA SER A 119 -22.30 0.94 0.31
C SER A 119 -22.99 0.90 -1.07
N ALA A 120 -22.49 0.08 -1.98
CA ALA A 120 -23.01 -0.02 -3.35
C ALA A 120 -24.05 -1.12 -3.54
N VAL A 121 -24.12 -2.10 -2.63
CA VAL A 121 -25.10 -3.19 -2.69
C VAL A 121 -26.45 -2.73 -2.12
N ASN A 122 -27.53 -3.12 -2.77
CA ASN A 122 -28.91 -2.72 -2.38
C ASN A 122 -29.25 -3.11 -0.93
N GLU A 123 -28.76 -4.27 -0.48
CA GLU A 123 -29.00 -4.81 0.86
C GLU A 123 -28.17 -4.12 1.96
N LYS A 124 -27.16 -3.30 1.60
CA LYS A 124 -26.31 -2.52 2.52
C LYS A 124 -25.65 -3.36 3.63
N ARG A 125 -25.32 -4.61 3.35
CA ARG A 125 -24.67 -5.52 4.28
C ARG A 125 -23.75 -6.50 3.55
N LEU A 126 -22.85 -7.15 4.27
CA LEU A 126 -22.15 -8.34 3.79
C LEU A 126 -23.11 -9.55 3.62
N PRO A 127 -22.76 -10.53 2.79
CA PRO A 127 -23.50 -11.79 2.74
C PRO A 127 -23.37 -12.56 4.07
N THR A 128 -24.42 -13.24 4.46
CA THR A 128 -24.39 -14.14 5.62
C THR A 128 -23.68 -15.46 5.28
N ARG A 129 -23.24 -16.21 6.30
CA ARG A 129 -22.68 -17.55 6.11
C ARG A 129 -23.60 -18.48 5.34
N PHE A 130 -24.93 -18.35 5.52
CA PHE A 130 -25.92 -19.19 4.86
C PHE A 130 -25.98 -18.91 3.35
N GLU A 131 -25.90 -17.63 2.94
CA GLU A 131 -25.79 -17.24 1.54
C GLU A 131 -24.47 -17.76 0.95
N LEU A 132 -23.35 -17.66 1.69
CA LEU A 132 -22.06 -18.19 1.24
C LEU A 132 -22.07 -19.72 1.11
N ASP A 133 -22.71 -20.42 2.02
CA ASP A 133 -22.87 -21.89 1.96
C ASP A 133 -23.61 -22.32 0.69
N GLU A 134 -24.72 -21.62 0.35
CA GLU A 134 -25.46 -21.85 -0.87
C GLU A 134 -24.64 -21.57 -2.12
N TRP A 135 -23.96 -20.39 -2.16
CA TRP A 135 -23.23 -19.94 -3.35
C TRP A 135 -21.99 -20.78 -3.64
N SER A 136 -21.29 -21.22 -2.59
CA SER A 136 -20.06 -22.00 -2.69
C SER A 136 -20.27 -23.52 -2.81
N ASP A 137 -21.53 -23.98 -2.80
CA ASP A 137 -21.89 -25.42 -2.77
C ASP A 137 -21.25 -26.11 -1.53
N GLY A 138 -21.38 -25.46 -0.36
CA GLY A 138 -20.90 -25.94 0.94
C GLY A 138 -19.37 -25.94 1.08
N ARG A 139 -18.62 -25.31 0.18
CA ARG A 139 -17.15 -25.15 0.29
C ARG A 139 -16.77 -24.05 1.28
N ALA A 140 -15.54 -24.13 1.80
CA ALA A 140 -14.97 -23.05 2.57
C ALA A 140 -14.87 -21.78 1.71
N MET A 141 -15.44 -20.68 2.17
CA MET A 141 -15.46 -19.42 1.44
C MET A 141 -15.28 -18.23 2.38
N ILE A 142 -14.54 -17.22 1.91
CA ILE A 142 -14.44 -15.89 2.51
C ILE A 142 -14.71 -14.82 1.46
N VAL A 143 -15.43 -13.79 1.87
CA VAL A 143 -15.67 -12.55 1.11
C VAL A 143 -15.12 -11.41 1.93
N TYR A 144 -14.17 -10.65 1.38
CA TYR A 144 -13.63 -9.44 2.00
C TYR A 144 -14.34 -8.20 1.45
N SER A 145 -14.67 -7.27 2.35
CA SER A 145 -15.02 -5.90 1.95
C SER A 145 -13.85 -5.24 1.22
N ILE A 146 -14.16 -4.25 0.40
CA ILE A 146 -13.14 -3.54 -0.40
C ILE A 146 -12.12 -2.81 0.48
N ASP A 147 -12.54 -2.35 1.66
CA ASP A 147 -11.71 -1.65 2.62
C ASP A 147 -10.82 -2.58 3.48
N GLY A 148 -11.02 -3.90 3.39
CA GLY A 148 -10.22 -4.88 4.10
C GLY A 148 -10.53 -5.01 5.61
N HIS A 149 -11.45 -4.22 6.18
CA HIS A 149 -11.75 -4.22 7.61
C HIS A 149 -13.02 -4.97 8.01
N SER A 150 -13.68 -5.64 7.07
CA SER A 150 -14.78 -6.55 7.34
C SER A 150 -14.82 -7.71 6.35
N SER A 151 -15.41 -8.81 6.77
CA SER A 151 -15.55 -10.00 5.93
C SER A 151 -16.73 -10.86 6.34
N ALA A 152 -17.14 -11.74 5.43
CA ALA A 152 -18.08 -12.80 5.70
C ALA A 152 -17.47 -14.15 5.36
N ILE A 153 -17.68 -15.17 6.21
CA ILE A 153 -17.15 -16.51 6.01
C ILE A 153 -18.24 -17.58 6.07
N SER A 154 -18.11 -18.62 5.24
CA SER A 154 -19.04 -19.75 5.18
C SER A 154 -18.95 -20.62 6.43
N THR A 155 -20.00 -21.39 6.71
CA THR A 155 -20.04 -22.36 7.81
C THR A 155 -18.85 -23.32 7.74
N LYS A 156 -18.51 -23.81 6.55
CA LYS A 156 -17.36 -24.71 6.36
C LYS A 156 -16.03 -24.07 6.76
N LEU A 157 -15.84 -22.79 6.47
CA LEU A 157 -14.62 -22.08 6.86
C LEU A 157 -14.60 -21.85 8.38
N MET A 158 -15.72 -21.49 9.00
CA MET A 158 -15.83 -21.38 10.45
C MET A 158 -15.42 -22.67 11.16
N GLU A 159 -15.92 -23.83 10.68
CA GLU A 159 -15.55 -25.16 11.21
C GLU A 159 -14.03 -25.41 11.10
N MET A 160 -13.44 -25.11 9.93
CA MET A 160 -11.98 -25.28 9.70
C MET A 160 -11.14 -24.42 10.64
N LEU A 161 -11.62 -23.22 10.96
CA LEU A 161 -10.97 -22.28 11.87
C LEU A 161 -11.31 -22.55 13.36
N LYS A 162 -12.21 -23.52 13.64
CA LYS A 162 -12.72 -23.86 14.99
C LYS A 162 -13.39 -22.64 15.66
N LEU A 163 -14.12 -21.87 14.90
CA LEU A 163 -14.93 -20.75 15.39
C LEU A 163 -16.34 -21.26 15.79
N PRO A 164 -16.98 -20.62 16.79
CA PRO A 164 -18.38 -20.95 17.13
C PRO A 164 -19.30 -20.67 15.94
N THR A 165 -20.20 -21.62 15.67
CA THR A 165 -21.21 -21.48 14.61
C THR A 165 -22.61 -21.17 15.13
N ASP A 166 -22.84 -21.40 16.42
CA ASP A 166 -24.11 -21.12 17.08
C ASP A 166 -24.31 -19.60 17.19
N ASP A 167 -25.47 -19.12 16.80
CA ASP A 167 -25.88 -17.70 16.83
C ASP A 167 -25.03 -16.72 16.00
N SER A 168 -24.11 -17.20 15.13
CA SER A 168 -23.30 -16.37 14.24
C SER A 168 -23.86 -16.33 12.82
N ASP A 169 -23.94 -15.15 12.22
CA ASP A 169 -24.25 -14.96 10.79
C ASP A 169 -23.00 -15.10 9.88
N GLY A 170 -21.81 -15.25 10.49
CA GLY A 170 -20.55 -15.40 9.79
C GLY A 170 -19.92 -14.08 9.35
N ILE A 171 -20.43 -12.94 9.81
CA ILE A 171 -19.91 -11.60 9.51
C ILE A 171 -18.97 -11.15 10.62
N PHE A 172 -17.83 -10.59 10.24
CA PHE A 172 -16.78 -10.09 11.13
C PHE A 172 -16.36 -8.68 10.71
N SER A 173 -16.16 -7.78 11.68
CA SER A 173 -15.67 -6.42 11.48
C SER A 173 -14.78 -5.99 12.65
N GLY A 174 -13.93 -4.95 12.41
CA GLY A 174 -13.03 -4.42 13.42
C GLY A 174 -12.09 -5.49 13.99
N GLU A 175 -11.79 -5.44 15.30
CA GLU A 175 -10.87 -6.38 15.97
C GLU A 175 -11.24 -7.86 15.74
N ALA A 176 -12.53 -8.19 15.67
CA ALA A 176 -12.97 -9.56 15.41
C ALA A 176 -12.60 -10.01 13.99
N HIS A 177 -12.64 -9.09 13.02
CA HIS A 177 -12.19 -9.34 11.66
C HIS A 177 -10.68 -9.58 11.64
N GLU A 178 -9.87 -8.71 12.27
CA GLU A 178 -8.41 -8.83 12.31
C GLU A 178 -7.97 -10.19 12.90
N PHE A 179 -8.58 -10.57 14.01
CA PHE A 179 -8.31 -11.88 14.63
C PHE A 179 -8.67 -13.04 13.68
N MET A 180 -9.82 -12.98 13.04
CA MET A 180 -10.28 -14.01 12.10
C MET A 180 -9.39 -14.04 10.84
N GLN A 181 -9.04 -12.87 10.29
CA GLN A 181 -8.18 -12.72 9.12
C GLN A 181 -6.81 -13.36 9.32
N GLY A 182 -6.19 -13.18 10.48
CA GLY A 182 -4.94 -13.85 10.83
C GLY A 182 -5.03 -15.37 10.75
N LYS A 183 -6.15 -15.96 11.23
CA LYS A 183 -6.37 -17.43 11.14
C LYS A 183 -6.58 -17.88 9.69
N VAL A 184 -7.36 -17.13 8.90
CA VAL A 184 -7.61 -17.43 7.47
C VAL A 184 -6.32 -17.35 6.67
N THR A 185 -5.51 -16.33 6.91
CA THR A 185 -4.20 -16.16 6.24
C THR A 185 -3.31 -17.36 6.46
N ASN A 186 -3.19 -17.85 7.68
CA ASN A 186 -2.41 -19.05 8.00
C ASN A 186 -2.97 -20.31 7.31
N LEU A 187 -4.29 -20.43 7.25
CA LEU A 187 -4.93 -21.55 6.56
C LEU A 187 -4.69 -21.50 5.05
N ILE A 188 -4.84 -20.34 4.42
CA ILE A 188 -4.55 -20.15 2.98
C ILE A 188 -3.07 -20.44 2.72
N ALA A 189 -2.17 -19.89 3.52
CA ALA A 189 -0.73 -20.09 3.38
C ALA A 189 -0.31 -21.56 3.46
N SER A 190 -0.96 -22.37 4.29
CA SER A 190 -0.69 -23.81 4.36
C SER A 190 -1.06 -24.57 3.07
N ASN A 191 -1.84 -23.96 2.19
CA ASN A 191 -2.26 -24.51 0.89
C ASN A 191 -1.52 -23.87 -0.31
N VAL A 192 -0.65 -22.89 -0.07
CA VAL A 192 0.11 -22.21 -1.13
C VAL A 192 1.25 -23.11 -1.60
N THR A 193 1.34 -23.33 -2.91
CA THR A 193 2.42 -24.10 -3.53
C THR A 193 3.55 -23.19 -4.01
N PRO A 194 4.79 -23.71 -4.15
CA PRO A 194 5.89 -22.93 -4.75
C PRO A 194 5.57 -22.35 -6.13
N ALA A 195 4.71 -22.99 -6.91
CA ALA A 195 4.27 -22.48 -8.21
C ALA A 195 3.36 -21.26 -8.08
N ILE A 196 2.47 -21.24 -7.09
CA ILE A 196 1.60 -20.08 -6.78
C ILE A 196 2.47 -18.90 -6.34
N ILE A 197 3.42 -19.13 -5.43
CA ILE A 197 4.36 -18.09 -4.96
C ILE A 197 5.17 -17.52 -6.14
N ALA A 198 5.76 -18.40 -6.96
CA ALA A 198 6.55 -17.99 -8.12
C ALA A 198 5.76 -17.10 -9.07
N LYS A 199 4.51 -17.51 -9.38
CA LYS A 199 3.61 -16.75 -10.26
C LYS A 199 3.17 -15.43 -9.63
N GLY A 200 2.82 -15.43 -8.35
CA GLY A 200 2.41 -14.23 -7.62
C GLY A 200 3.54 -13.19 -7.57
N ILE A 201 4.75 -13.59 -7.19
CA ILE A 201 5.93 -12.69 -7.18
C ILE A 201 6.21 -12.14 -8.58
N ALA A 202 6.16 -12.98 -9.62
CA ALA A 202 6.41 -12.54 -10.99
C ALA A 202 5.34 -11.54 -11.46
N ASN A 203 4.06 -11.85 -11.27
CA ASN A 203 2.96 -10.96 -11.63
C ASN A 203 3.07 -9.61 -10.92
N PHE A 204 3.31 -9.63 -9.61
CA PHE A 204 3.50 -8.42 -8.81
C PHE A 204 4.70 -7.60 -9.31
N SER A 205 5.87 -8.23 -9.50
CA SER A 205 7.06 -7.52 -9.95
C SER A 205 6.91 -6.95 -11.35
N ASN A 206 6.27 -7.69 -12.27
CA ASN A 206 5.99 -7.22 -13.62
C ASN A 206 5.01 -6.04 -13.62
N LEU A 207 3.98 -6.10 -12.75
CA LEU A 207 3.01 -5.03 -12.60
C LEU A 207 3.67 -3.77 -12.05
N CYS A 208 4.46 -3.88 -10.97
CA CYS A 208 5.24 -2.76 -10.43
C CYS A 208 6.15 -2.15 -11.49
N ALA A 209 6.88 -2.98 -12.24
CA ALA A 209 7.77 -2.51 -13.30
C ALA A 209 7.02 -1.78 -14.41
N SER A 210 5.81 -2.23 -14.78
CA SER A 210 4.97 -1.58 -15.80
C SER A 210 4.47 -0.20 -15.39
N TYR A 211 4.50 0.10 -14.09
CA TYR A 211 4.17 1.41 -13.55
C TYR A 211 5.38 2.25 -13.13
N GLY A 212 6.59 1.69 -13.19
CA GLY A 212 7.81 2.40 -12.75
C GLY A 212 8.06 2.32 -11.24
N ILE A 213 7.43 1.38 -10.53
CA ILE A 213 7.64 1.15 -9.09
C ILE A 213 8.80 0.17 -8.91
N SER A 214 9.89 0.60 -8.27
CA SER A 214 11.03 -0.25 -7.92
C SER A 214 11.10 -0.61 -6.45
N ARG A 215 10.32 0.05 -5.60
CA ARG A 215 10.34 -0.15 -4.15
C ARG A 215 8.94 -0.13 -3.57
N VAL A 216 8.74 -0.96 -2.52
CA VAL A 216 7.48 -1.00 -1.78
C VAL A 216 7.74 -1.09 -0.28
N CYS A 217 6.85 -0.53 0.54
CA CYS A 217 6.81 -0.74 1.98
C CYS A 217 5.70 -1.75 2.29
N ALA A 218 6.08 -2.91 2.80
CA ALA A 218 5.19 -4.03 3.04
C ALA A 218 4.80 -4.12 4.53
N MET A 219 3.50 -3.99 4.80
CA MET A 219 2.89 -4.11 6.12
C MET A 219 2.40 -5.54 6.29
N ASP A 220 3.29 -6.42 6.74
CA ASP A 220 2.99 -7.85 6.82
C ASP A 220 3.47 -8.45 8.15
N GLY A 221 2.74 -9.43 8.63
CA GLY A 221 3.08 -10.16 9.86
C GLY A 221 1.86 -10.38 10.74
N ASN A 222 1.98 -11.33 11.67
CA ASN A 222 0.91 -11.61 12.62
C ASN A 222 1.53 -11.97 13.98
N GLU A 223 1.41 -11.06 14.95
CA GLU A 223 1.94 -11.26 16.29
C GLU A 223 1.24 -12.37 17.05
N ASP A 224 -0.04 -12.62 16.79
CA ASP A 224 -0.83 -13.66 17.48
C ASP A 224 -0.40 -15.09 17.11
N VAL A 225 0.41 -15.22 16.05
CA VAL A 225 0.95 -16.52 15.62
C VAL A 225 2.31 -16.75 16.23
N GLU A 226 2.41 -17.71 17.16
CA GLU A 226 3.64 -18.02 17.91
C GLU A 226 4.86 -18.25 17.00
N ASN A 227 4.69 -18.92 15.87
CA ASN A 227 5.75 -19.13 14.89
C ASN A 227 5.33 -18.63 13.52
N ASP A 228 5.42 -17.33 13.31
CA ASP A 228 5.08 -16.68 12.05
C ASP A 228 6.11 -17.01 10.93
N ILE A 229 5.92 -18.20 10.35
CA ILE A 229 6.77 -18.71 9.27
C ILE A 229 6.61 -17.84 8.02
N LEU A 230 5.43 -17.25 7.80
CA LEU A 230 5.16 -16.45 6.60
C LEU A 230 5.95 -15.17 6.60
N THR A 231 5.92 -14.42 7.69
CA THR A 231 6.72 -13.20 7.82
C THR A 231 8.21 -13.50 7.73
N LYS A 232 8.68 -14.63 8.29
CA LYS A 232 10.07 -15.08 8.13
C LYS A 232 10.41 -15.38 6.67
N ALA A 233 9.53 -16.09 5.97
CA ALA A 233 9.70 -16.38 4.56
C ALA A 233 9.68 -15.09 3.72
N LEU A 234 8.75 -14.18 4.01
CA LEU A 234 8.67 -12.89 3.33
C LEU A 234 9.92 -12.04 3.56
N ALA A 235 10.42 -11.95 4.80
CA ALA A 235 11.67 -11.26 5.12
C ALA A 235 12.87 -11.84 4.36
N PHE A 236 12.92 -13.17 4.18
CA PHE A 236 13.95 -13.82 3.38
C PHE A 236 13.80 -13.56 1.88
N LEU A 237 12.56 -13.56 1.37
CA LEU A 237 12.24 -13.30 -0.03
C LEU A 237 12.49 -11.83 -0.40
N SER A 238 12.07 -10.91 0.46
CA SER A 238 12.17 -9.46 0.24
C SER A 238 13.59 -9.00 -0.05
N GLU A 239 14.58 -9.61 0.61
CA GLU A 239 16.00 -9.32 0.37
C GLU A 239 16.51 -9.76 -1.02
N ARG A 240 15.70 -10.51 -1.80
CA ARG A 240 16.09 -11.17 -3.06
C ARG A 240 15.20 -10.86 -4.24
N MET A 241 14.10 -10.16 -4.00
CA MET A 241 13.18 -9.73 -5.06
C MET A 241 13.82 -8.65 -5.94
N ASP A 242 13.38 -8.57 -7.20
CA ASP A 242 13.83 -7.50 -8.11
C ASP A 242 13.23 -6.14 -7.72
N ILE A 243 12.04 -6.14 -7.12
CA ILE A 243 11.43 -4.96 -6.47
C ILE A 243 11.94 -4.93 -5.04
N ASP A 244 12.49 -3.79 -4.63
CA ASP A 244 13.01 -3.60 -3.28
C ASP A 244 11.86 -3.54 -2.26
N VAL A 245 11.91 -4.37 -1.23
CA VAL A 245 10.88 -4.43 -0.19
C VAL A 245 11.42 -3.90 1.12
N ARG A 246 10.73 -2.92 1.70
CA ARG A 246 10.95 -2.44 3.07
C ARG A 246 9.86 -3.02 3.94
N LEU A 247 10.18 -4.10 4.64
CA LEU A 247 9.24 -4.82 5.48
C LEU A 247 9.02 -4.07 6.80
N PHE A 248 7.76 -3.89 7.17
CA PHE A 248 7.28 -3.40 8.45
C PHE A 248 6.50 -4.53 9.13
N PRO A 249 7.15 -5.40 9.91
CA PRO A 249 6.44 -6.46 10.61
C PRO A 249 5.40 -5.88 11.59
N GLN A 250 4.20 -6.43 11.58
CA GLN A 250 3.09 -5.98 12.41
C GLN A 250 3.22 -6.53 13.85
N TYR A 251 4.27 -6.11 14.56
CA TYR A 251 4.58 -6.56 15.92
C TYR A 251 4.72 -5.41 16.90
N MET A 252 4.12 -5.57 18.09
CA MET A 252 4.38 -4.78 19.29
C MET A 252 5.38 -5.47 20.23
N ASP A 253 5.68 -6.77 20.01
CA ASP A 253 6.78 -7.49 20.64
C ASP A 253 8.10 -7.20 19.91
N TYR A 254 8.83 -6.21 20.37
CA TYR A 254 10.07 -5.78 19.74
C TYR A 254 11.24 -6.75 19.93
N ASP A 255 11.20 -7.62 20.95
CA ASP A 255 12.23 -8.65 21.11
C ASP A 255 12.06 -9.71 20.02
N ARG A 256 10.81 -10.07 19.71
CA ARG A 256 10.47 -10.90 18.56
C ARG A 256 10.88 -10.24 17.25
N LEU A 257 10.59 -8.93 17.07
CA LEU A 257 10.99 -8.16 15.89
C LEU A 257 12.50 -8.23 15.64
N GLN A 258 13.33 -8.05 16.67
CA GLN A 258 14.78 -8.12 16.56
C GLN A 258 15.28 -9.48 16.03
N SER A 259 14.53 -10.55 16.26
CA SER A 259 14.88 -11.87 15.74
C SER A 259 14.83 -11.96 14.20
N PHE A 260 13.96 -11.16 13.55
CA PHE A 260 13.84 -11.08 12.09
C PHE A 260 14.91 -10.18 11.44
N SER A 261 15.40 -9.20 12.17
CA SER A 261 16.05 -8.00 11.63
C SER A 261 17.56 -7.97 11.74
N LYS A 262 18.22 -9.06 12.12
CA LYS A 262 19.69 -9.10 12.34
C LYS A 262 20.53 -8.61 11.15
N LYS A 263 19.92 -8.42 9.98
CA LYS A 263 20.58 -7.96 8.75
C LYS A 263 20.06 -6.62 8.22
N GLN A 264 18.95 -6.11 8.75
CA GLN A 264 18.40 -4.84 8.28
C GLN A 264 19.10 -3.67 8.98
N LYS A 265 19.50 -2.68 8.18
CA LYS A 265 20.17 -1.46 8.69
C LYS A 265 19.23 -0.60 9.55
N THR A 266 17.95 -0.60 9.24
CA THR A 266 16.90 0.12 9.97
C THR A 266 15.82 -0.86 10.40
N LEU A 267 15.56 -0.93 11.70
CA LEU A 267 14.44 -1.71 12.24
C LEU A 267 13.13 -0.95 12.00
N ARG A 268 12.12 -1.68 11.51
CA ARG A 268 10.80 -1.14 11.21
C ARG A 268 9.72 -2.03 11.80
N ALA A 269 8.61 -1.45 12.21
CA ALA A 269 7.43 -2.19 12.66
C ALA A 269 6.15 -1.41 12.36
N GLY A 270 5.02 -2.09 12.29
CA GLY A 270 3.72 -1.46 12.27
C GLY A 270 3.01 -1.48 10.92
N GLY A 271 2.23 -0.47 10.70
CA GLY A 271 1.39 -0.27 9.53
C GLY A 271 -0.05 -0.70 9.76
N CYS A 272 -0.28 -1.95 10.14
CA CYS A 272 -1.61 -2.54 10.37
C CYS A 272 -1.54 -3.64 11.44
N GLY A 273 -2.57 -4.47 11.56
CA GLY A 273 -2.67 -5.53 12.54
C GLY A 273 -2.64 -4.98 13.96
N VAL A 274 -1.69 -5.40 14.78
CA VAL A 274 -1.56 -4.88 16.16
C VAL A 274 -1.23 -3.39 16.23
N TRP A 275 -0.92 -2.74 15.10
CA TRP A 275 -0.68 -1.30 15.00
C TRP A 275 -1.83 -0.54 14.35
N GLU A 276 -2.97 -1.17 14.17
CA GLU A 276 -4.23 -0.47 13.88
C GLU A 276 -4.75 0.17 15.17
N LEU A 277 -4.89 1.50 15.13
CA LEU A 277 -5.43 2.23 16.28
C LEU A 277 -6.94 2.36 16.20
N ASP A 278 -7.49 2.26 15.02
CA ASP A 278 -8.92 2.13 14.70
C ASP A 278 -9.08 1.35 13.39
N GLY A 279 -10.30 1.27 12.86
CA GLY A 279 -10.56 0.62 11.59
C GLY A 279 -10.87 1.61 10.46
N SER A 280 -11.89 1.31 9.61
CA SER A 280 -12.24 2.08 8.42
C SER A 280 -13.64 2.71 8.48
N VAL A 281 -13.89 3.68 7.58
CA VAL A 281 -15.20 4.30 7.39
C VAL A 281 -16.20 3.29 6.83
N GLY A 282 -15.81 2.50 5.83
CA GLY A 282 -16.71 1.54 5.17
C GLY A 282 -17.22 0.44 6.11
N SER A 283 -16.45 0.08 7.12
CA SER A 283 -16.81 -0.91 8.15
C SER A 283 -17.36 -0.28 9.45
N HIS A 284 -17.55 1.05 9.50
CA HIS A 284 -18.02 1.81 10.69
C HIS A 284 -17.15 1.61 11.92
N SER A 285 -15.87 1.30 11.73
CA SER A 285 -14.91 1.02 12.80
C SER A 285 -13.84 2.11 12.95
N ALA A 286 -13.73 3.05 12.03
CA ALA A 286 -12.94 4.27 12.23
C ALA A 286 -13.53 5.11 13.37
N ALA A 287 -12.66 5.62 14.25
CA ALA A 287 -13.05 6.23 15.52
C ALA A 287 -13.29 7.74 15.38
N PHE A 288 -14.54 8.17 15.56
CA PHE A 288 -14.96 9.57 15.48
C PHE A 288 -15.59 10.09 16.78
N ASN A 289 -15.52 11.38 17.01
CA ASN A 289 -16.22 12.05 18.12
C ASN A 289 -17.72 12.27 17.81
N GLU A 290 -18.09 12.35 16.54
CA GLU A 290 -19.46 12.40 16.07
C GLU A 290 -19.92 11.03 15.55
N PRO A 291 -21.20 10.63 15.76
CA PRO A 291 -21.67 9.32 15.33
C PRO A 291 -21.85 9.25 13.81
N TYR A 292 -21.69 8.03 13.27
CA TYR A 292 -22.11 7.70 11.93
C TYR A 292 -23.59 7.96 11.73
N LYS A 293 -23.98 8.51 10.56
CA LYS A 293 -25.35 8.97 10.29
C LYS A 293 -26.37 7.84 10.19
N ASP A 294 -25.94 6.69 9.69
CA ASP A 294 -26.83 5.58 9.34
C ASP A 294 -27.08 4.61 10.50
N ASN A 295 -26.12 4.42 11.40
CA ASN A 295 -26.24 3.45 12.48
C ASN A 295 -26.01 4.02 13.90
N GLY A 296 -25.55 5.27 14.02
CA GLY A 296 -25.36 5.98 15.30
C GLY A 296 -24.14 5.50 16.10
N THR A 297 -23.29 4.62 15.57
CA THR A 297 -22.03 4.23 16.21
C THR A 297 -20.96 5.30 15.98
N GLN A 298 -19.86 5.26 16.74
CA GLN A 298 -18.75 6.21 16.59
C GLN A 298 -17.44 5.51 16.20
N GLY A 299 -17.47 4.18 16.02
CA GLY A 299 -16.24 3.41 16.03
C GLY A 299 -15.57 3.50 17.41
N HIS A 300 -14.32 3.08 17.52
CA HIS A 300 -13.54 3.23 18.76
C HIS A 300 -12.05 3.03 18.48
N CYS A 301 -11.22 3.64 19.33
CA CYS A 301 -9.81 3.33 19.37
C CYS A 301 -9.59 1.95 19.99
N TYR A 302 -8.77 1.10 19.36
CA TYR A 302 -8.52 -0.28 19.82
C TYR A 302 -7.65 -0.34 21.06
N TYR A 303 -6.97 0.75 21.41
CA TYR A 303 -6.07 0.81 22.55
C TYR A 303 -6.23 2.10 23.34
N GLU A 304 -5.98 1.98 24.65
CA GLU A 304 -5.82 3.14 25.53
C GLU A 304 -4.52 3.89 25.19
N LYS A 305 -4.56 5.22 25.30
CA LYS A 305 -3.43 6.11 24.97
C LYS A 305 -2.14 5.74 25.71
N ASP A 306 -2.24 5.36 27.00
CA ASP A 306 -1.08 4.99 27.82
C ASP A 306 -0.34 3.76 27.26
N LYS A 307 -1.09 2.78 26.72
CA LYS A 307 -0.49 1.61 26.06
C LYS A 307 0.29 2.02 24.83
N ILE A 308 -0.29 2.88 23.98
CA ILE A 308 0.37 3.35 22.76
C ILE A 308 1.58 4.22 23.11
N ASN A 309 1.47 5.12 24.08
CA ASN A 309 2.59 5.94 24.55
C ASN A 309 3.75 5.06 25.02
N SER A 310 3.48 4.03 25.82
CA SER A 310 4.49 3.08 26.29
C SER A 310 5.18 2.37 25.11
N LYS A 311 4.41 1.90 24.11
CA LYS A 311 4.96 1.16 22.95
C LYS A 311 5.73 2.05 21.99
N VAL A 312 5.28 3.28 21.73
CA VAL A 312 6.01 4.26 20.93
C VAL A 312 7.31 4.65 21.64
N SER A 313 7.26 4.90 22.95
CA SER A 313 8.43 5.20 23.77
C SER A 313 9.48 4.08 23.72
N GLU A 314 9.05 2.81 23.85
CA GLU A 314 9.91 1.63 23.73
C GLU A 314 10.53 1.50 22.34
N ALA A 315 9.76 1.79 21.28
CA ALA A 315 10.27 1.75 19.90
C ALA A 315 11.38 2.81 19.68
N ILE A 316 11.18 4.02 20.20
CA ILE A 316 12.18 5.09 20.16
C ILE A 316 13.46 4.65 20.85
N ASP A 317 13.38 4.06 22.04
CA ASP A 317 14.54 3.58 22.82
C ASP A 317 15.30 2.46 22.11
N LYS A 318 14.60 1.64 21.33
CA LYS A 318 15.19 0.54 20.55
C LYS A 318 15.58 0.93 19.11
N ASP A 319 15.48 2.20 18.75
CA ASP A 319 15.74 2.73 17.40
C ASP A 319 14.90 2.07 16.29
N ILE A 320 13.64 1.72 16.61
CA ILE A 320 12.67 1.12 15.68
C ILE A 320 11.83 2.22 15.05
N ARG A 321 11.66 2.21 13.75
CA ARG A 321 10.79 3.14 13.01
C ARG A 321 9.39 2.56 12.91
N LEU A 322 8.45 3.24 13.56
CA LEU A 322 7.05 2.83 13.60
C LEU A 322 6.24 3.42 12.46
N SER A 323 5.25 2.65 12.04
CA SER A 323 4.13 3.01 11.21
C SER A 323 2.85 2.66 11.98
N CYS A 324 1.91 3.59 12.10
CA CYS A 324 0.67 3.39 12.85
C CYS A 324 -0.52 3.72 11.96
N HIS A 325 -1.44 2.77 11.76
CA HIS A 325 -2.70 3.00 11.07
C HIS A 325 -3.61 3.88 11.93
N ALA A 326 -4.14 4.96 11.37
CA ALA A 326 -5.14 5.80 12.00
C ALA A 326 -5.97 6.54 10.93
N ILE A 327 -7.27 6.29 10.89
CA ILE A 327 -8.21 6.84 9.89
C ILE A 327 -9.12 7.89 10.50
N GLY A 328 -9.79 7.58 11.60
CA GLY A 328 -10.74 8.45 12.24
C GLY A 328 -10.07 9.49 13.15
N GLU A 329 -10.79 10.59 13.38
CA GLU A 329 -10.34 11.72 14.16
C GLU A 329 -9.76 11.33 15.53
N SER A 330 -10.45 10.43 16.26
CA SER A 330 -10.04 10.07 17.62
C SER A 330 -8.73 9.29 17.66
N ALA A 331 -8.50 8.38 16.69
CA ALA A 331 -7.27 7.61 16.58
C ALA A 331 -6.09 8.48 16.12
N ILE A 332 -6.34 9.40 15.16
CA ILE A 332 -5.33 10.35 14.69
C ILE A 332 -4.93 11.30 15.83
N ASP A 333 -5.90 11.81 16.60
CA ASP A 333 -5.62 12.65 17.77
C ASP A 333 -4.80 11.89 18.81
N GLN A 334 -5.17 10.64 19.11
CA GLN A 334 -4.46 9.81 20.07
C GLN A 334 -2.98 9.64 19.69
N ILE A 335 -2.67 9.28 18.44
CA ILE A 335 -1.28 9.04 18.04
C ILE A 335 -0.47 10.34 17.89
N THR A 336 -1.07 11.40 17.36
CA THR A 336 -0.39 12.70 17.24
C THR A 336 -0.07 13.31 18.60
N GLU A 337 -0.95 13.15 19.59
CA GLU A 337 -0.69 13.54 20.97
C GLU A 337 0.44 12.74 21.60
N VAL A 338 0.46 11.41 21.41
CA VAL A 338 1.56 10.55 21.89
C VAL A 338 2.89 11.01 21.30
N TYR A 339 2.96 11.26 20.00
CA TYR A 339 4.19 11.77 19.38
C TYR A 339 4.54 13.17 19.87
N SER A 340 3.57 14.02 20.15
CA SER A 340 3.81 15.36 20.71
C SER A 340 4.39 15.30 22.13
N GLU A 341 3.93 14.37 22.97
CA GLU A 341 4.48 14.13 24.31
C GLU A 341 5.93 13.61 24.26
N LEU A 342 6.28 12.88 23.20
CA LEU A 342 7.60 12.30 22.98
C LEU A 342 8.48 13.10 21.99
N GLU A 343 8.06 14.31 21.60
CA GLU A 343 8.67 15.10 20.51
C GLU A 343 10.19 15.21 20.59
N ASN A 344 10.74 15.50 21.76
CA ASN A 344 12.17 15.65 21.98
C ASN A 344 12.97 14.33 21.86
N ARG A 345 12.29 13.20 21.77
CA ARG A 345 12.89 11.86 21.67
C ARG A 345 12.76 11.26 20.27
N ILE A 346 11.87 11.80 19.42
CA ILE A 346 11.68 11.30 18.06
C ILE A 346 12.96 11.52 17.27
N PRO A 347 13.49 10.49 16.57
CA PRO A 347 14.66 10.64 15.72
C PRO A 347 14.41 11.65 14.58
N THR A 348 15.29 12.63 14.45
CA THR A 348 15.23 13.67 13.40
C THR A 348 16.16 13.38 12.22
N SER A 349 16.86 12.24 12.22
CA SER A 349 17.76 11.81 11.15
C SER A 349 17.53 10.34 10.79
N GLY A 350 17.90 9.97 9.56
CA GLY A 350 17.64 8.64 9.03
C GLY A 350 16.18 8.46 8.62
N ALA A 351 15.66 7.24 8.74
CA ALA A 351 14.25 6.98 8.45
C ALA A 351 13.33 7.64 9.48
N MET A 352 12.15 8.07 9.03
CA MET A 352 11.14 8.73 9.85
C MET A 352 10.19 7.72 10.48
N MET A 353 9.58 8.07 11.60
CA MET A 353 8.33 7.47 12.07
C MET A 353 7.17 8.05 11.27
N ARG A 354 6.05 7.31 11.19
CA ARG A 354 4.94 7.74 10.34
C ARG A 354 3.59 7.32 10.87
N ILE A 355 2.56 8.01 10.36
CA ILE A 355 1.14 7.67 10.53
C ILE A 355 0.61 7.29 9.16
N ASP A 356 -0.05 6.14 9.06
CA ASP A 356 -0.65 5.67 7.82
C ASP A 356 -2.12 6.09 7.76
N HIS A 357 -2.60 6.36 6.55
CA HIS A 357 -3.91 6.88 6.17
C HIS A 357 -4.11 8.36 6.54
N PHE A 358 -4.15 8.72 7.80
CA PHE A 358 -4.33 10.11 8.26
C PHE A 358 -5.54 10.78 7.57
N GLU A 359 -6.65 10.07 7.46
CA GLU A 359 -7.69 10.41 6.49
C GLU A 359 -8.62 11.54 6.97
N PHE A 360 -9.06 11.50 8.24
CA PHE A 360 -9.96 12.50 8.81
C PHE A 360 -9.37 13.13 10.08
N PRO A 361 -8.31 13.94 9.99
CA PRO A 361 -7.66 14.53 11.14
C PRO A 361 -8.52 15.64 11.76
N SER A 362 -8.37 15.88 13.07
CA SER A 362 -8.81 17.09 13.71
C SER A 362 -7.92 18.28 13.33
N GLU A 363 -8.41 19.51 13.53
CA GLU A 363 -7.57 20.71 13.38
C GLU A 363 -6.33 20.65 14.30
N LYS A 364 -6.48 20.09 15.51
CA LYS A 364 -5.38 19.90 16.46
C LYS A 364 -4.33 18.94 15.91
N ALA A 365 -4.74 17.80 15.37
CA ALA A 365 -3.81 16.83 14.77
C ALA A 365 -3.07 17.43 13.56
N VAL A 366 -3.75 18.23 12.73
CA VAL A 366 -3.14 18.96 11.61
C VAL A 366 -2.04 19.91 12.10
N GLU A 367 -2.29 20.67 13.17
CA GLU A 367 -1.28 21.57 13.74
C GLU A 367 -0.12 20.81 14.40
N LEU A 368 -0.38 19.65 15.00
CA LEU A 368 0.66 18.81 15.56
C LEU A 368 1.56 18.21 14.47
N ILE A 369 0.99 17.64 13.41
CA ILE A 369 1.77 16.98 12.36
C ILE A 369 2.68 17.96 11.59
N LYS A 370 2.28 19.23 11.45
CA LYS A 370 3.09 20.27 10.80
C LYS A 370 4.42 20.55 11.53
N ARG A 371 4.52 20.33 12.83
CA ARG A 371 5.73 20.58 13.63
C ARG A 371 6.51 19.32 14.00
N LEU A 372 5.87 18.15 13.96
CA LEU A 372 6.49 16.89 14.34
C LEU A 372 7.37 16.33 13.20
N PRO A 373 8.53 15.73 13.49
CA PRO A 373 9.39 15.13 12.47
C PRO A 373 8.86 13.76 12.02
N LEU A 374 7.62 13.74 11.56
CA LEU A 374 6.92 12.53 11.13
C LEU A 374 6.62 12.59 9.62
N ALA A 375 6.40 11.42 9.04
CA ALA A 375 5.80 11.28 7.73
C ALA A 375 4.34 10.82 7.86
N ILE A 376 3.55 11.05 6.82
CA ILE A 376 2.24 10.41 6.65
C ILE A 376 2.22 9.65 5.33
N THR A 377 1.49 8.53 5.28
CA THR A 377 1.21 7.81 4.04
C THR A 377 -0.28 7.87 3.75
N VAL A 378 -0.62 8.13 2.49
CA VAL A 378 -1.99 8.46 2.10
C VAL A 378 -2.42 7.69 0.85
N GLN A 379 -3.74 7.42 0.75
CA GLN A 379 -4.35 6.71 -0.37
C GLN A 379 -5.51 7.52 -0.99
N PRO A 380 -5.23 8.65 -1.64
CA PRO A 380 -6.29 9.55 -2.16
C PRO A 380 -7.15 8.93 -3.26
N GLY A 381 -6.72 7.82 -3.83
CA GLY A 381 -7.54 7.03 -4.74
C GLY A 381 -8.83 6.51 -4.10
N PHE A 382 -8.83 6.21 -2.79
CA PHE A 382 -10.06 5.86 -2.05
C PHE A 382 -11.07 7.00 -2.11
N SER A 383 -10.62 8.19 -1.75
CA SER A 383 -11.46 9.39 -1.75
C SER A 383 -12.00 9.73 -3.13
N TRP A 384 -11.17 9.56 -4.17
CA TRP A 384 -11.60 9.78 -5.56
C TRP A 384 -12.67 8.78 -5.99
N ILE A 385 -12.50 7.50 -5.68
CA ILE A 385 -13.50 6.45 -5.95
C ILE A 385 -14.77 6.73 -5.16
N ASP A 386 -14.65 7.12 -3.90
CA ASP A 386 -15.81 7.47 -3.08
C ASP A 386 -16.59 8.65 -3.65
N LYS A 387 -15.89 9.74 -4.00
CA LYS A 387 -16.47 10.95 -4.59
C LYS A 387 -17.26 10.67 -5.86
N HIS A 388 -16.75 9.78 -6.73
CA HIS A 388 -17.32 9.59 -8.06
C HIS A 388 -18.27 8.40 -8.16
N PHE A 389 -18.09 7.35 -7.33
CA PHE A 389 -18.78 6.08 -7.50
C PHE A 389 -19.50 5.57 -6.26
N LEU A 390 -18.89 5.61 -5.06
CA LEU A 390 -19.43 4.92 -3.89
C LEU A 390 -20.33 5.80 -3.04
N LYS A 391 -19.98 7.07 -2.85
CA LYS A 391 -20.69 8.02 -1.99
C LYS A 391 -20.80 7.55 -0.52
N SER A 392 -19.86 6.71 -0.07
CA SER A 392 -19.87 6.15 1.28
C SER A 392 -19.71 7.23 2.33
N TYR A 393 -18.82 8.20 2.09
CA TYR A 393 -18.61 9.30 3.03
C TYR A 393 -19.88 10.12 3.20
N GLU A 394 -20.57 10.48 2.10
CA GLU A 394 -21.84 11.22 2.17
C GLU A 394 -22.95 10.40 2.85
N GLN A 395 -22.92 9.06 2.76
CA GLN A 395 -23.90 8.19 3.39
C GLN A 395 -23.64 8.03 4.90
N PHE A 396 -22.38 7.87 5.29
CA PHE A 396 -22.00 7.43 6.62
C PHE A 396 -21.53 8.56 7.54
N LEU A 397 -20.87 9.60 7.00
CA LEU A 397 -20.23 10.62 7.81
C LEU A 397 -21.01 11.95 7.82
N PRO A 398 -21.05 12.66 8.96
CA PRO A 398 -21.46 14.06 9.02
C PRO A 398 -20.62 14.94 8.08
N GLU A 399 -21.23 15.99 7.55
CA GLU A 399 -20.54 16.96 6.69
C GLU A 399 -19.36 17.65 7.40
N SER A 400 -19.47 17.87 8.72
CA SER A 400 -18.40 18.37 9.57
C SER A 400 -17.13 17.52 9.53
N ILE A 401 -17.26 16.19 9.41
CA ILE A 401 -16.13 15.27 9.27
C ILE A 401 -15.61 15.27 7.83
N ILE A 402 -16.50 15.18 6.84
CA ILE A 402 -16.14 15.14 5.42
C ILE A 402 -15.31 16.37 5.03
N ASN A 403 -15.71 17.54 5.49
CA ASN A 403 -15.03 18.81 5.20
C ASN A 403 -13.65 18.95 5.86
N ARG A 404 -13.27 18.01 6.74
CA ARG A 404 -11.94 17.91 7.36
C ARG A 404 -11.09 16.79 6.78
N GLN A 405 -11.57 16.12 5.73
CA GLN A 405 -10.76 15.09 5.09
C GLN A 405 -9.39 15.65 4.71
N LEU A 406 -8.36 14.86 4.93
CA LEU A 406 -6.94 15.10 4.65
C LEU A 406 -6.65 16.47 3.98
N PRO A 407 -6.17 17.49 4.70
CA PRO A 407 -5.86 18.80 4.13
C PRO A 407 -4.55 18.73 3.35
N LEU A 408 -4.56 18.00 2.23
CA LEU A 408 -3.39 17.55 1.48
C LEU A 408 -2.48 18.70 1.05
N LYS A 409 -3.06 19.73 0.42
CA LYS A 409 -2.31 20.90 -0.07
C LYS A 409 -1.73 21.74 1.07
N ASP A 410 -2.49 21.93 2.14
CA ASP A 410 -2.06 22.72 3.30
C ASP A 410 -0.90 22.03 4.04
N LEU A 411 -0.94 20.69 4.14
CA LEU A 411 0.14 19.92 4.73
C LEU A 411 1.39 19.92 3.85
N MET A 412 1.25 19.83 2.52
CA MET A 412 2.38 19.95 1.60
C MET A 412 3.03 21.32 1.66
N ASN A 413 2.22 22.40 1.72
CA ASN A 413 2.72 23.77 1.86
C ASN A 413 3.44 24.01 3.20
N SER A 414 3.24 23.14 4.17
CA SER A 414 3.90 23.17 5.50
C SER A 414 5.09 22.19 5.58
N ASP A 415 5.60 21.69 4.45
CA ASP A 415 6.73 20.76 4.35
C ASP A 415 6.54 19.41 5.08
N VAL A 416 5.30 19.01 5.36
CA VAL A 416 5.00 17.69 5.88
C VAL A 416 5.40 16.63 4.86
N CYS A 417 6.11 15.58 5.29
CA CYS A 417 6.53 14.50 4.43
C CYS A 417 5.34 13.57 4.11
N ILE A 418 4.67 13.82 2.99
CA ILE A 418 3.52 13.03 2.53
C ILE A 418 3.99 12.02 1.49
N CYS A 419 3.69 10.73 1.70
CA CYS A 419 4.02 9.64 0.80
C CYS A 419 2.75 8.99 0.25
N GLY A 420 2.69 8.79 -1.07
CA GLY A 420 1.61 8.08 -1.74
C GLY A 420 1.74 6.58 -1.57
N SER A 421 0.61 5.87 -1.58
CA SER A 421 0.56 4.42 -1.46
C SER A 421 -0.75 3.85 -1.99
N SER A 422 -0.79 2.54 -2.23
CA SER A 422 -1.95 1.85 -2.77
C SER A 422 -2.81 1.17 -1.72
N ASP A 423 -2.19 0.76 -0.62
CA ASP A 423 -2.81 -0.16 0.34
C ASP A 423 -3.24 -1.49 -0.33
N SER A 424 -2.49 -1.93 -1.35
CA SER A 424 -2.82 -3.14 -2.10
C SER A 424 -2.87 -4.38 -1.17
N PRO A 425 -3.88 -5.24 -1.29
CA PRO A 425 -4.84 -5.39 -2.40
C PRO A 425 -6.16 -4.59 -2.25
N VAL A 426 -6.28 -3.67 -1.27
CA VAL A 426 -7.46 -2.82 -1.12
C VAL A 426 -7.68 -2.00 -2.39
N GLN A 427 -6.61 -1.41 -2.93
CA GLN A 427 -6.59 -0.89 -4.29
C GLN A 427 -5.44 -1.50 -5.11
N SER A 428 -5.47 -1.22 -6.41
CA SER A 428 -4.40 -1.58 -7.33
C SER A 428 -3.10 -0.85 -6.96
N VAL A 429 -1.95 -1.52 -7.17
CA VAL A 429 -0.62 -0.87 -7.03
C VAL A 429 -0.37 0.23 -8.07
N ASN A 430 -1.37 0.60 -8.89
CA ASN A 430 -1.27 1.65 -9.90
C ASN A 430 -1.10 3.03 -9.23
N PRO A 431 0.09 3.64 -9.23
CA PRO A 431 0.32 4.93 -8.56
C PRO A 431 -0.43 6.07 -9.23
N TYR A 432 -0.74 5.91 -10.52
CA TYR A 432 -1.42 6.96 -11.29
C TYR A 432 -2.89 7.11 -10.93
N GLU A 433 -3.53 6.05 -10.42
CA GLU A 433 -4.89 6.11 -9.84
C GLU A 433 -4.89 6.90 -8.53
N GLN A 434 -3.85 6.70 -7.71
CA GLN A 434 -3.67 7.47 -6.48
C GLN A 434 -3.33 8.94 -6.78
N MET A 435 -2.45 9.18 -7.75
CA MET A 435 -2.11 10.53 -8.21
C MET A 435 -3.33 11.26 -8.79
N LEU A 436 -4.22 10.54 -9.51
CA LEU A 436 -5.50 11.09 -9.95
C LEU A 436 -6.30 11.59 -8.74
N GLY A 437 -6.39 10.79 -7.68
CA GLY A 437 -7.04 11.19 -6.43
C GLY A 437 -6.41 12.39 -5.75
N MET A 438 -5.13 12.68 -6.00
CA MET A 438 -4.45 13.87 -5.47
C MET A 438 -4.71 15.13 -6.32
N VAL A 439 -4.71 14.99 -7.65
CA VAL A 439 -4.90 16.12 -8.57
C VAL A 439 -6.37 16.50 -8.79
N ASP A 440 -7.28 15.55 -8.59
CA ASP A 440 -8.74 15.74 -8.52
C ASP A 440 -9.24 15.28 -7.15
N PHE A 441 -8.76 15.95 -6.11
CA PHE A 441 -9.01 15.55 -4.74
C PHE A 441 -10.50 15.71 -4.33
N TYR A 442 -10.91 14.97 -3.29
CA TYR A 442 -12.29 15.01 -2.77
C TYR A 442 -12.72 16.45 -2.44
N LEU A 443 -11.85 17.17 -1.72
CA LEU A 443 -11.99 18.61 -1.46
C LEU A 443 -11.20 19.39 -2.52
N PRO A 444 -11.82 20.04 -3.51
CA PRO A 444 -11.12 20.62 -4.67
C PRO A 444 -10.02 21.62 -4.31
N ASP A 445 -10.22 22.39 -3.23
CA ASP A 445 -9.24 23.39 -2.76
C ASP A 445 -7.96 22.75 -2.21
N GLN A 446 -8.00 21.45 -1.90
CA GLN A 446 -6.87 20.64 -1.41
C GLN A 446 -6.20 19.83 -2.52
N SER A 447 -6.63 19.97 -3.79
CA SER A 447 -5.96 19.37 -4.94
C SER A 447 -4.56 19.93 -5.11
N ILE A 448 -3.63 19.06 -5.53
CA ILE A 448 -2.21 19.39 -5.77
C ILE A 448 -1.83 19.18 -7.23
N THR A 449 -0.67 19.68 -7.63
CA THR A 449 -0.16 19.54 -9.01
C THR A 449 0.32 18.11 -9.29
N PRO A 450 0.40 17.68 -10.58
CA PRO A 450 1.00 16.38 -10.93
C PRO A 450 2.46 16.25 -10.46
N TYR A 451 3.24 17.33 -10.43
CA TYR A 451 4.59 17.36 -9.89
C TYR A 451 4.60 17.03 -8.40
N GLU A 452 3.76 17.70 -7.62
CA GLU A 452 3.61 17.45 -6.18
C GLU A 452 3.13 16.02 -5.92
N ALA A 453 2.17 15.52 -6.70
CA ALA A 453 1.70 14.14 -6.62
C ALA A 453 2.83 13.13 -6.91
N LEU A 454 3.65 13.35 -7.94
CA LEU A 454 4.78 12.49 -8.25
C LEU A 454 5.88 12.54 -7.16
N LYS A 455 6.09 13.68 -6.49
CA LYS A 455 6.98 13.78 -5.33
C LYS A 455 6.58 12.85 -4.19
N THR A 456 5.29 12.60 -3.99
CA THR A 456 4.80 11.67 -2.95
C THR A 456 5.21 10.22 -3.22
N TYR A 457 5.58 9.88 -4.46
CA TYR A 457 6.06 8.55 -4.86
C TYR A 457 7.57 8.48 -5.09
N THR A 458 8.26 9.61 -5.15
CA THR A 458 9.69 9.66 -5.49
C THR A 458 10.53 10.25 -4.34
N VAL A 459 10.56 11.56 -4.23
CA VAL A 459 11.41 12.31 -3.29
C VAL A 459 11.00 12.06 -1.83
N ASN A 460 9.69 12.11 -1.54
CA ASN A 460 9.20 12.00 -0.18
C ASN A 460 9.42 10.61 0.43
N PRO A 461 9.15 9.48 -0.27
CA PRO A 461 9.50 8.16 0.26
C PRO A 461 11.00 7.96 0.49
N ALA A 462 11.86 8.54 -0.36
CA ALA A 462 13.31 8.52 -0.14
C ALA A 462 13.69 9.23 1.17
N LYS A 463 13.07 10.40 1.44
CA LYS A 463 13.22 11.13 2.70
C LYS A 463 12.67 10.32 3.88
N MET A 464 11.44 9.78 3.77
CA MET A 464 10.80 8.98 4.81
C MET A 464 11.63 7.75 5.19
N LEU A 465 12.21 7.06 4.20
CA LEU A 465 13.03 5.87 4.42
C LEU A 465 14.48 6.19 4.83
N GLY A 466 14.90 7.45 4.77
CA GLY A 466 16.29 7.85 4.99
C GLY A 466 17.25 7.40 3.88
N GLU A 467 16.72 7.17 2.66
CA GLU A 467 17.46 6.63 1.50
C GLU A 467 17.69 7.72 0.45
N LEU A 468 18.36 8.79 0.85
CA LEU A 468 18.51 10.05 0.09
C LEU A 468 19.29 9.93 -1.23
N ASN A 469 19.88 8.77 -1.52
CA ASN A 469 20.51 8.46 -2.80
C ASN A 469 19.53 7.93 -3.86
N THR A 470 18.23 7.93 -3.54
CA THR A 470 17.12 7.52 -4.42
C THR A 470 16.10 8.66 -4.57
N GLY A 471 15.08 8.47 -5.38
CA GLY A 471 13.96 9.44 -5.55
C GLY A 471 14.28 10.67 -6.39
N THR A 472 15.54 10.88 -6.79
CA THR A 472 15.95 11.94 -7.72
C THR A 472 17.02 11.42 -8.70
N LEU A 473 17.09 12.03 -9.90
CA LEU A 473 18.11 11.70 -10.91
C LEU A 473 19.25 12.71 -10.86
N GLN A 474 20.09 12.59 -9.85
CA GLN A 474 21.28 13.43 -9.68
C GLN A 474 22.56 12.62 -9.75
N LYS A 475 23.66 13.27 -10.14
CA LYS A 475 24.99 12.66 -10.09
C LYS A 475 25.30 12.13 -8.68
N GLY A 476 25.69 10.86 -8.61
CA GLY A 476 26.01 10.15 -7.37
C GLY A 476 24.86 9.29 -6.83
N ASN A 477 23.62 9.55 -7.26
CA ASN A 477 22.45 8.74 -6.89
C ASN A 477 22.43 7.39 -7.59
N ASP A 478 21.58 6.51 -7.11
CA ASP A 478 21.35 5.21 -7.72
C ASP A 478 20.69 5.37 -9.10
N ALA A 479 21.07 4.51 -10.03
CA ALA A 479 20.52 4.49 -11.37
C ALA A 479 19.21 3.70 -11.39
N ASP A 480 18.21 4.23 -10.68
CA ASP A 480 16.86 3.70 -10.57
C ASP A 480 15.87 4.68 -11.24
N PHE A 481 15.41 4.34 -12.43
CA PHE A 481 14.53 5.20 -13.22
C PHE A 481 13.63 4.39 -14.14
N PHE A 482 12.60 5.03 -14.66
CA PHE A 482 11.77 4.48 -15.72
C PHE A 482 11.57 5.48 -16.85
N VAL A 483 11.28 4.98 -18.02
CA VAL A 483 11.00 5.77 -19.22
C VAL A 483 9.52 5.61 -19.58
N CYS A 484 8.87 6.74 -19.86
CA CYS A 484 7.46 6.85 -20.20
C CYS A 484 7.32 7.65 -21.51
N ASP A 485 6.36 7.29 -22.34
CA ASP A 485 6.04 8.02 -23.57
C ASP A 485 5.26 9.33 -23.32
N ARG A 486 4.65 9.45 -22.12
CA ARG A 486 3.86 10.61 -21.70
C ARG A 486 4.61 11.47 -20.71
N ASP A 487 4.34 12.77 -20.78
CA ASP A 487 4.78 13.72 -19.75
C ASP A 487 3.80 13.66 -18.58
N ILE A 488 4.18 12.95 -17.51
CA ILE A 488 3.36 12.80 -16.31
C ILE A 488 2.99 14.16 -15.71
N LEU A 489 3.92 15.12 -15.74
CA LEU A 489 3.74 16.45 -15.14
C LEU A 489 2.75 17.33 -15.90
N SER A 490 2.50 17.00 -17.16
CA SER A 490 1.55 17.70 -18.04
C SER A 490 0.20 17.00 -18.18
N CYS A 491 0.01 15.83 -17.53
CA CYS A 491 -1.25 15.10 -17.59
C CYS A 491 -2.36 15.84 -16.84
N MET A 492 -3.56 15.85 -17.41
CA MET A 492 -4.75 16.47 -16.80
C MET A 492 -5.84 15.44 -16.57
N GLY A 493 -6.50 15.53 -15.40
CA GLY A 493 -7.59 14.65 -15.04
C GLY A 493 -7.23 13.17 -15.21
N THR A 494 -8.13 12.39 -15.80
CA THR A 494 -7.98 10.95 -15.98
C THR A 494 -6.85 10.55 -16.94
N ASP A 495 -6.28 11.47 -17.74
CA ASP A 495 -5.17 11.14 -18.64
C ASP A 495 -3.94 10.62 -17.91
N ILE A 496 -3.76 11.01 -16.64
CA ILE A 496 -2.67 10.52 -15.80
C ILE A 496 -2.71 8.99 -15.63
N THR A 497 -3.88 8.37 -15.61
CA THR A 497 -4.04 6.91 -15.45
C THR A 497 -3.60 6.12 -16.68
N LEU A 498 -3.39 6.80 -17.82
CA LEU A 498 -2.87 6.20 -19.05
C LEU A 498 -1.33 6.10 -19.06
N CYS A 499 -0.66 6.69 -18.07
CA CYS A 499 0.80 6.63 -17.96
C CYS A 499 1.26 5.20 -17.64
N LYS A 500 2.32 4.77 -18.32
CA LYS A 500 2.97 3.46 -18.10
C LYS A 500 4.46 3.58 -18.36
N ALA A 501 5.25 2.81 -17.64
CA ALA A 501 6.65 2.64 -17.96
C ALA A 501 6.79 1.78 -19.23
N GLU A 502 7.51 2.27 -20.21
CA GLU A 502 7.92 1.48 -21.36
C GLU A 502 8.99 0.46 -20.96
N TYR A 503 9.91 0.91 -20.14
CA TYR A 503 10.86 0.06 -19.43
C TYR A 503 11.30 0.74 -18.12
N MET A 504 11.75 -0.07 -17.20
CA MET A 504 12.29 0.36 -15.90
C MET A 504 13.74 -0.14 -15.76
N VAL A 505 14.57 0.70 -15.14
CA VAL A 505 15.95 0.37 -14.76
C VAL A 505 16.03 0.38 -13.24
N VAL A 506 16.57 -0.68 -12.67
CA VAL A 506 16.78 -0.83 -11.24
C VAL A 506 18.22 -1.25 -11.01
N ARG A 507 18.92 -0.53 -10.13
CA ARG A 507 20.34 -0.76 -9.85
C ARG A 507 21.19 -0.77 -11.14
N GLY A 508 20.85 0.13 -12.06
CA GLY A 508 21.53 0.31 -13.35
C GLY A 508 21.25 -0.77 -14.39
N GLU A 509 20.39 -1.75 -14.12
CA GLU A 509 20.05 -2.82 -15.05
C GLU A 509 18.57 -2.73 -15.49
N ILE A 510 18.33 -2.94 -16.79
CA ILE A 510 16.96 -2.94 -17.33
C ILE A 510 16.20 -4.13 -16.76
N TYR A 511 15.05 -3.86 -16.15
CA TYR A 511 14.16 -4.90 -15.64
C TYR A 511 13.69 -5.83 -16.76
N LYS A 512 13.74 -7.13 -16.50
CA LYS A 512 13.28 -8.16 -17.44
C LYS A 512 12.04 -8.84 -16.89
N GLU A 513 11.00 -8.87 -17.69
CA GLU A 513 9.74 -9.53 -17.38
C GLU A 513 9.95 -10.98 -16.92
N LYS A 514 9.27 -11.37 -15.85
CA LYS A 514 9.34 -12.70 -15.24
C LYS A 514 8.19 -13.58 -15.72
N LYS A 515 8.46 -14.86 -15.89
CA LYS A 515 7.44 -15.86 -16.30
C LYS A 515 6.72 -16.51 -15.12
N GLY A 516 7.24 -16.36 -13.89
CA GLY A 516 6.67 -16.96 -12.69
C GLY A 516 6.86 -18.47 -12.60
N THR A 517 7.97 -18.98 -13.09
CA THR A 517 8.30 -20.40 -13.01
C THR A 517 8.96 -20.75 -11.67
N VAL A 518 8.78 -22.00 -11.21
CA VAL A 518 9.47 -22.50 -10.01
C VAL A 518 11.00 -22.43 -10.17
N GLY A 519 11.51 -22.59 -11.40
CA GLY A 519 12.94 -22.43 -11.68
C GLY A 519 13.43 -20.99 -11.44
N GLU A 520 12.65 -19.97 -11.80
CA GLU A 520 12.98 -18.57 -11.51
C GLU A 520 12.94 -18.30 -10.00
N LEU A 521 11.94 -18.85 -9.28
CA LEU A 521 11.86 -18.77 -7.82
C LEU A 521 13.13 -19.37 -7.17
N ILE A 522 13.53 -20.57 -7.57
CA ILE A 522 14.74 -21.22 -7.05
C ILE A 522 15.98 -20.35 -7.35
N LYS A 523 16.10 -19.82 -8.57
CA LYS A 523 17.21 -18.93 -8.93
C LYS A 523 17.23 -17.68 -8.04
N MET A 524 16.07 -17.06 -7.80
CA MET A 524 15.95 -15.90 -6.90
C MET A 524 16.37 -16.24 -5.46
N LEU A 525 15.95 -17.39 -4.93
CA LEU A 525 16.32 -17.85 -3.58
C LEU A 525 17.82 -18.09 -3.43
N LEU A 526 18.53 -18.43 -4.51
CA LEU A 526 19.97 -18.65 -4.55
C LEU A 526 20.77 -17.37 -4.77
N ASN A 527 20.13 -16.26 -5.16
CA ASN A 527 20.80 -14.98 -5.31
C ASN A 527 21.34 -14.47 -3.97
N LYS A 528 22.42 -13.71 -4.02
CA LYS A 528 22.88 -12.97 -2.84
C LYS A 528 21.81 -11.95 -2.43
N PRO A 529 21.57 -11.77 -1.12
CA PRO A 529 20.68 -10.71 -0.66
C PRO A 529 21.16 -9.35 -1.16
N HIS A 530 20.22 -8.51 -1.55
CA HIS A 530 20.52 -7.11 -1.83
C HIS A 530 20.94 -6.42 -0.51
N LYS A 531 21.82 -5.43 -0.60
CA LYS A 531 22.13 -4.56 0.55
C LYS A 531 20.95 -3.59 0.70
N ILE A 532 20.11 -3.85 1.66
CA ILE A 532 18.94 -3.02 2.00
C ILE A 532 19.31 -2.11 3.16
#